data_51a24758d94f2013c7d45f4317524d9f
#
_entry.id   51a24758d94f2013c7d45f4317524d9f
#
_cell.length_a   1.000
_cell.length_b   1.000
_cell.length_c   1.000
_cell.angle_alpha   90.00
_cell.angle_beta   90.00
_cell.angle_gamma   90.00
#
_symmetry.space_group_name_H-M   'P 1'
#
loop_
_entity.id
_entity.type
_entity.pdbx_description
1 polymer ?
#
loop_
_entity_poly.entity_id
_entity_poly.type
_entity_poly.pdbx_seq_one_letter_code
_entity_poly.pdbx_strand_id
1 'polypeptide(L)'
;MLFYIPFFVLLIILIAIIMLKAVKIVPESQVYIVEKLGKYYQSLSSGLSFINPFFDRVSRVVSLKEQVVDFDPQAVITKDNATMQIDTVVYFQITDPKLYTYGVERPLSAIENLTATTLRNIIGDMTVDETLTSRDIINTKMRQELDDATDPWGIKVNRVELKSILPPNDIRIAMEKEMKAEREKRAKILEAQATRESAILVAEGEKQSAILRAEAEKEVKIKEAEGKAQAILEVQKAEAEAIKVLNEAKPTKEILALKSFATFEKVADGKSTKILIPSEIQNLAGFMQAIKEIK
;
A
#
# COMPACT_ATOMS: atom_id res chain seq x y z
N MET A 1 37.84 61.95 57.35
CA MET A 1 36.63 61.50 56.61
C MET A 1 36.95 60.95 55.20
N LEU A 2 37.91 61.50 54.44
CA LEU A 2 38.24 61.02 53.09
C LEU A 2 38.79 59.59 52.97
N PHE A 3 39.38 59.03 53.99
CA PHE A 3 39.97 57.68 53.99
C PHE A 3 38.92 56.52 54.02
N TYR A 4 37.72 56.82 54.49
CA TYR A 4 36.65 55.78 54.56
C TYR A 4 35.89 55.54 53.23
N ILE A 5 35.90 56.50 52.28
CA ILE A 5 35.20 56.42 51.02
C ILE A 5 35.74 55.25 50.19
N PRO A 6 37.05 55.07 49.93
CA PRO A 6 37.54 53.96 49.13
C PRO A 6 37.26 52.58 49.77
N PHE A 7 37.23 52.50 51.09
CA PHE A 7 36.90 51.27 51.81
C PHE A 7 35.44 50.88 51.63
N PHE A 8 34.51 51.87 51.73
CA PHE A 8 33.10 51.60 51.46
C PHE A 8 32.83 51.20 50.00
N VAL A 9 33.50 51.83 49.04
CA VAL A 9 33.39 51.47 47.59
C VAL A 9 33.94 50.04 47.40
N LEU A 10 35.04 49.65 47.95
CA LEU A 10 35.56 48.29 47.85
C LEU A 10 34.63 47.28 48.51
N LEU A 11 33.97 47.58 49.62
CA LEU A 11 33.02 46.72 50.31
C LEU A 11 31.75 46.52 49.44
N ILE A 12 31.26 47.60 48.83
CA ILE A 12 30.07 47.51 47.91
C ILE A 12 30.41 46.65 46.71
N ILE A 13 31.57 46.82 46.09
CA ILE A 13 32.03 46.00 44.99
C ILE A 13 32.13 44.52 45.40
N LEU A 14 32.68 44.25 46.56
CA LEU A 14 32.78 42.90 47.10
C LEU A 14 31.42 42.25 47.30
N ILE A 15 30.46 42.98 47.89
CA ILE A 15 29.09 42.52 48.10
C ILE A 15 28.43 42.26 46.74
N ALA A 16 28.60 43.17 45.76
CA ALA A 16 28.05 42.99 44.42
C ALA A 16 28.59 41.73 43.72
N ILE A 17 29.92 41.47 43.85
CA ILE A 17 30.52 40.24 43.29
C ILE A 17 29.97 38.98 43.96
N ILE A 18 29.78 39.01 45.29
CA ILE A 18 29.17 37.90 46.04
C ILE A 18 27.73 37.68 45.60
N MET A 19 26.93 38.73 45.46
CA MET A 19 25.53 38.65 44.97
C MET A 19 25.45 38.08 43.55
N LEU A 20 26.33 38.52 42.64
CA LEU A 20 26.37 37.99 41.26
C LEU A 20 26.73 36.50 41.22
N LYS A 21 27.60 36.03 42.12
CA LYS A 21 27.95 34.61 42.23
C LYS A 21 26.87 33.77 42.91
N ALA A 22 26.06 34.37 43.77
CA ALA A 22 24.99 33.71 44.51
C ALA A 22 23.78 33.41 43.62
N VAL A 23 23.56 34.19 42.57
CA VAL A 23 22.45 33.99 41.64
C VAL A 23 22.82 32.95 40.59
N LYS A 24 22.01 31.91 40.45
CA LYS A 24 22.10 30.89 39.39
C LYS A 24 20.80 30.83 38.62
N ILE A 25 20.91 30.96 37.30
CA ILE A 25 19.79 30.78 36.37
C ILE A 25 19.95 29.38 35.81
N VAL A 26 18.99 28.52 36.08
CA VAL A 26 18.96 27.14 35.61
C VAL A 26 18.07 27.11 34.35
N PRO A 27 18.60 26.70 33.17
CA PRO A 27 17.82 26.55 31.96
C PRO A 27 16.72 25.49 32.12
N GLU A 28 15.69 25.59 31.30
CA GLU A 28 14.65 24.57 31.26
C GLU A 28 15.21 23.21 30.85
N SER A 29 14.63 22.15 31.38
CA SER A 29 15.10 20.76 31.19
C SER A 29 16.49 20.46 31.71
N GLN A 30 17.03 21.29 32.61
CA GLN A 30 18.26 21.01 33.35
C GLN A 30 18.01 21.08 34.85
N VAL A 31 18.83 20.33 35.61
CA VAL A 31 18.84 20.35 37.06
C VAL A 31 20.30 20.48 37.51
N TYR A 32 20.55 21.40 38.41
CA TYR A 32 21.87 21.59 39.02
C TYR A 32 21.90 20.92 40.39
N ILE A 33 22.80 19.98 40.55
CA ILE A 33 23.05 19.32 41.84
C ILE A 33 24.02 20.19 42.64
N VAL A 34 23.56 20.62 43.81
CA VAL A 34 24.33 21.48 44.72
C VAL A 34 24.79 20.68 45.93
N GLU A 35 26.07 20.71 46.15
CA GLU A 35 26.75 20.19 47.34
C GLU A 35 27.12 21.31 48.29
N LYS A 36 26.94 21.06 49.58
CA LYS A 36 27.42 21.91 50.66
C LYS A 36 28.51 21.19 51.44
N LEU A 37 29.74 21.69 51.31
CA LEU A 37 30.91 21.09 51.98
C LEU A 37 31.06 19.57 51.65
N GLY A 38 30.79 19.17 50.38
CA GLY A 38 30.95 17.79 49.94
C GLY A 38 29.73 16.87 50.20
N LYS A 39 28.67 17.40 50.84
CA LYS A 39 27.42 16.65 51.06
C LYS A 39 26.32 17.18 50.13
N TYR A 40 25.52 16.30 49.54
CA TYR A 40 24.31 16.69 48.82
C TYR A 40 23.46 17.62 49.67
N TYR A 41 23.10 18.76 49.14
CA TYR A 41 22.26 19.75 49.79
C TYR A 41 20.90 19.85 49.13
N GLN A 42 20.84 20.20 47.84
CA GLN A 42 19.62 20.37 47.09
C GLN A 42 19.84 20.23 45.60
N SER A 43 18.73 19.95 44.88
CA SER A 43 18.67 19.99 43.42
C SER A 43 17.95 21.29 43.01
N LEU A 44 18.57 22.10 42.15
CA LEU A 44 17.97 23.33 41.64
C LEU A 44 17.26 23.01 40.33
N SER A 45 15.95 23.18 40.31
CA SER A 45 15.12 23.09 39.12
C SER A 45 15.22 24.35 38.25
N SER A 46 14.64 24.34 37.06
CA SER A 46 14.60 25.46 36.11
C SER A 46 14.10 26.74 36.76
N GLY A 47 14.74 27.86 36.43
CA GLY A 47 14.42 29.18 36.94
C GLY A 47 15.57 29.83 37.71
N LEU A 48 15.22 30.86 38.44
CA LEU A 48 16.19 31.64 39.24
C LEU A 48 16.33 31.02 40.64
N SER A 49 17.54 30.66 41.00
CA SER A 49 17.87 30.06 42.28
C SER A 49 19.04 30.78 42.95
N PHE A 50 19.04 30.81 44.31
CA PHE A 50 20.08 31.42 45.10
C PHE A 50 20.90 30.33 45.81
N ILE A 51 22.22 30.42 45.70
CA ILE A 51 23.16 29.53 46.40
C ILE A 51 24.15 30.38 47.23
N ASN A 52 24.65 29.81 48.28
CA ASN A 52 25.71 30.46 49.07
C ASN A 52 27.07 30.23 48.40
N PRO A 53 27.72 31.27 47.82
CA PRO A 53 28.93 31.07 47.03
C PRO A 53 30.15 30.63 47.86
N PHE A 54 30.08 30.68 49.21
CA PHE A 54 31.17 30.27 50.09
C PHE A 54 31.13 28.79 50.46
N PHE A 55 29.92 28.21 50.59
CA PHE A 55 29.74 26.84 51.08
C PHE A 55 29.11 25.91 50.08
N ASP A 56 28.36 26.46 49.08
CA ASP A 56 27.62 25.70 48.13
C ASP A 56 28.36 25.65 46.79
N ARG A 57 28.44 24.46 46.22
CA ARG A 57 29.08 24.22 44.93
C ARG A 57 28.11 23.45 44.04
N VAL A 58 27.98 23.86 42.77
CA VAL A 58 27.33 23.03 41.74
C VAL A 58 28.26 21.88 41.38
N SER A 59 27.92 20.67 41.80
CA SER A 59 28.69 19.45 41.57
C SER A 59 28.48 18.91 40.16
N ARG A 60 27.22 18.86 39.70
CA ARG A 60 26.87 18.33 38.38
C ARG A 60 25.69 19.08 37.79
N VAL A 61 25.71 19.22 36.48
CA VAL A 61 24.56 19.68 35.66
C VAL A 61 23.99 18.46 34.95
N VAL A 62 22.72 18.20 35.17
CA VAL A 62 22.02 17.04 34.63
C VAL A 62 20.95 17.50 33.67
N SER A 63 20.95 16.97 32.46
CA SER A 63 19.89 17.21 31.48
C SER A 63 18.75 16.20 31.66
N LEU A 64 17.52 16.70 31.75
CA LEU A 64 16.31 15.85 31.83
C LEU A 64 15.76 15.49 30.46
N LYS A 65 16.39 16.00 29.39
CA LYS A 65 16.00 15.64 28.04
C LYS A 65 16.36 14.19 27.76
N GLU A 66 15.58 13.55 26.88
CA GLU A 66 15.94 12.25 26.36
C GLU A 66 17.32 12.30 25.69
N GLN A 67 18.12 11.33 26.03
CA GLN A 67 19.48 11.15 25.51
C GLN A 67 19.55 9.87 24.73
N VAL A 68 20.39 9.87 23.70
CA VAL A 68 20.62 8.72 22.82
C VAL A 68 22.09 8.35 22.91
N VAL A 69 22.34 7.09 23.19
CA VAL A 69 23.71 6.55 23.19
C VAL A 69 23.78 5.37 22.23
N ASP A 70 24.73 5.45 21.33
CA ASP A 70 25.07 4.39 20.37
C ASP A 70 26.26 3.62 20.96
N PHE A 71 26.09 2.33 21.18
CA PHE A 71 27.13 1.46 21.73
C PHE A 71 27.82 0.71 20.61
N ASP A 72 29.11 0.46 20.78
CA ASP A 72 29.93 -0.29 19.85
C ASP A 72 29.39 -1.71 19.65
N PRO A 73 29.60 -2.32 18.45
CA PRO A 73 29.16 -3.68 18.15
C PRO A 73 29.64 -4.70 19.19
N GLN A 74 28.68 -5.44 19.76
CA GLN A 74 28.95 -6.48 20.74
C GLN A 74 28.96 -7.86 20.06
N ALA A 75 30.01 -8.63 20.32
CA ALA A 75 30.09 -10.03 19.90
C ALA A 75 29.22 -10.89 20.83
N VAL A 76 28.22 -11.57 20.27
CA VAL A 76 27.31 -12.47 21.00
C VAL A 76 27.27 -13.82 20.31
N ILE A 77 27.01 -14.88 21.08
CA ILE A 77 26.91 -16.24 20.57
C ILE A 77 25.45 -16.67 20.68
N THR A 78 24.89 -17.12 19.59
CA THR A 78 23.51 -17.63 19.50
C THR A 78 23.41 -19.07 20.02
N LYS A 79 22.19 -19.55 20.23
CA LYS A 79 21.87 -20.91 20.66
C LYS A 79 22.44 -22.00 19.71
N ASP A 80 22.51 -21.72 18.42
CA ASP A 80 23.10 -22.58 17.39
C ASP A 80 24.61 -22.36 17.20
N ASN A 81 25.26 -21.75 18.21
CA ASN A 81 26.71 -21.56 18.31
C ASN A 81 27.34 -20.70 17.20
N ALA A 82 26.57 -19.75 16.64
CA ALA A 82 27.08 -18.77 15.70
C ALA A 82 27.47 -17.48 16.43
N THR A 83 28.63 -16.89 16.07
CA THR A 83 29.07 -15.61 16.64
C THR A 83 28.55 -14.47 15.78
N MET A 84 27.68 -13.63 16.34
CA MET A 84 27.11 -12.46 15.66
C MET A 84 27.66 -11.16 16.26
N GLN A 85 27.72 -10.11 15.46
CA GLN A 85 27.98 -8.76 15.94
C GLN A 85 26.71 -7.94 15.87
N ILE A 86 26.35 -7.31 16.99
CA ILE A 86 25.09 -6.57 17.12
C ILE A 86 25.36 -5.21 17.71
N ASP A 87 24.95 -4.16 17.00
CA ASP A 87 25.01 -2.77 17.45
C ASP A 87 23.69 -2.42 18.13
N THR A 88 23.78 -1.68 19.24
CA THR A 88 22.61 -1.32 20.04
C THR A 88 22.59 0.17 20.31
N VAL A 89 21.42 0.78 20.14
CA VAL A 89 21.15 2.19 20.48
C VAL A 89 20.15 2.23 21.63
N VAL A 90 20.48 2.95 22.69
CA VAL A 90 19.63 3.09 23.86
C VAL A 90 19.15 4.53 23.99
N TYR A 91 17.84 4.70 24.12
CA TYR A 91 17.16 5.97 24.39
C TYR A 91 16.73 5.99 25.84
N PHE A 92 17.27 6.94 26.61
CA PHE A 92 16.96 7.05 28.00
C PHE A 92 16.82 8.51 28.44
N GLN A 93 16.15 8.71 29.55
CA GLN A 93 16.04 10.02 30.19
C GLN A 93 16.35 9.89 31.69
N ILE A 94 16.83 10.97 32.27
CA ILE A 94 17.14 11.02 33.71
C ILE A 94 15.87 11.48 34.42
N THR A 95 15.32 10.62 35.28
CA THR A 95 14.13 10.89 36.10
C THR A 95 14.49 11.45 37.46
N ASP A 96 15.53 10.93 38.08
CA ASP A 96 16.06 11.46 39.34
C ASP A 96 17.53 11.87 39.23
N PRO A 97 17.80 13.19 39.10
CA PRO A 97 19.16 13.72 39.00
C PRO A 97 20.07 13.42 40.20
N LYS A 98 19.49 13.23 41.39
CA LYS A 98 20.25 12.87 42.60
C LYS A 98 20.74 11.44 42.53
N LEU A 99 19.86 10.49 42.22
CA LEU A 99 20.19 9.07 42.03
C LEU A 99 21.18 8.90 40.86
N TYR A 100 20.99 9.62 39.78
CA TYR A 100 21.92 9.63 38.64
C TYR A 100 23.33 10.09 39.01
N THR A 101 23.44 11.05 39.94
CA THR A 101 24.74 11.63 40.33
C THR A 101 25.48 10.79 41.36
N TYR A 102 24.74 10.17 42.29
CA TYR A 102 25.34 9.48 43.45
C TYR A 102 25.07 7.98 43.51
N GLY A 103 24.11 7.46 42.69
CA GLY A 103 23.74 6.05 42.69
C GLY A 103 24.77 5.18 41.95
N VAL A 104 25.43 5.72 40.93
CA VAL A 104 26.41 4.99 40.13
C VAL A 104 27.56 5.92 39.72
N GLU A 105 28.78 5.43 39.76
CA GLU A 105 29.97 6.26 39.47
C GLU A 105 30.03 6.70 38.00
N ARG A 106 29.80 5.77 37.09
CA ARG A 106 29.80 5.98 35.61
C ARG A 106 28.53 5.46 34.96
N PRO A 107 27.45 6.25 34.97
CA PRO A 107 26.15 5.81 34.49
C PRO A 107 26.16 5.24 33.05
N LEU A 108 26.83 5.91 32.12
CA LEU A 108 26.89 5.49 30.72
C LEU A 108 27.62 4.16 30.54
N SER A 109 28.79 3.99 31.17
CA SER A 109 29.53 2.73 31.14
C SER A 109 28.78 1.60 31.85
N ALA A 110 28.00 1.92 32.89
CA ALA A 110 27.14 0.93 33.54
C ALA A 110 26.02 0.47 32.64
N ILE A 111 25.33 1.38 31.92
CA ILE A 111 24.31 1.05 30.93
C ILE A 111 24.91 0.22 29.77
N GLU A 112 26.09 0.59 29.27
CA GLU A 112 26.82 -0.13 28.23
C GLU A 112 27.05 -1.60 28.60
N ASN A 113 27.68 -1.82 29.77
CA ASN A 113 27.94 -3.18 30.25
C ASN A 113 26.66 -3.98 30.52
N LEU A 114 25.65 -3.32 31.07
CA LEU A 114 24.34 -3.94 31.27
C LEU A 114 23.68 -4.31 29.94
N THR A 115 23.72 -3.41 28.96
CA THR A 115 23.22 -3.65 27.62
C THR A 115 23.93 -4.85 26.98
N ALA A 116 25.28 -4.90 27.07
CA ALA A 116 26.06 -6.01 26.52
C ALA A 116 25.75 -7.37 27.18
N THR A 117 25.57 -7.38 28.52
CA THR A 117 25.24 -8.62 29.23
C THR A 117 23.81 -9.07 28.99
N THR A 118 22.85 -8.17 29.00
CA THR A 118 21.44 -8.46 28.69
C THR A 118 21.27 -8.93 27.26
N LEU A 119 21.92 -8.27 26.30
CA LEU A 119 21.92 -8.70 24.91
C LEU A 119 22.46 -10.11 24.75
N ARG A 120 23.59 -10.43 25.40
CA ARG A 120 24.19 -11.76 25.37
C ARG A 120 23.24 -12.83 25.92
N ASN A 121 22.54 -12.54 26.99
CA ASN A 121 21.58 -13.48 27.59
C ASN A 121 20.40 -13.72 26.65
N ILE A 122 19.80 -12.68 26.12
CA ILE A 122 18.63 -12.79 25.23
C ILE A 122 18.98 -13.53 23.93
N ILE A 123 20.13 -13.18 23.31
CA ILE A 123 20.55 -13.79 22.04
C ILE A 123 21.06 -15.23 22.26
N GLY A 124 21.64 -15.53 23.42
CA GLY A 124 22.09 -16.88 23.76
C GLY A 124 20.95 -17.92 23.78
N ASP A 125 19.73 -17.50 23.99
CA ASP A 125 18.52 -18.35 23.96
C ASP A 125 17.87 -18.45 22.57
N MET A 126 18.35 -17.68 21.58
CA MET A 126 17.77 -17.58 20.23
C MET A 126 18.71 -18.13 19.16
N THR A 127 18.14 -18.66 18.08
CA THR A 127 18.89 -19.04 16.88
C THR A 127 19.21 -17.81 16.02
N VAL A 128 20.10 -17.95 15.01
CA VAL A 128 20.42 -16.88 14.06
C VAL A 128 19.17 -16.36 13.37
N ASP A 129 18.30 -17.26 12.88
CA ASP A 129 17.08 -16.89 12.18
C ASP A 129 16.09 -16.16 13.08
N GLU A 130 15.90 -16.63 14.32
CA GLU A 130 15.06 -15.95 15.31
C GLU A 130 15.60 -14.55 15.65
N THR A 131 16.91 -14.43 15.78
CA THR A 131 17.57 -13.12 16.07
C THR A 131 17.34 -12.12 14.93
N LEU A 132 17.39 -12.56 13.68
CA LEU A 132 17.19 -11.69 12.52
C LEU A 132 15.73 -11.29 12.32
N THR A 133 14.78 -12.18 12.66
CA THR A 133 13.34 -11.98 12.41
C THR A 133 12.58 -11.37 13.58
N SER A 134 13.07 -11.53 14.82
CA SER A 134 12.35 -11.18 16.04
C SER A 134 12.90 -9.92 16.74
N ARG A 135 13.36 -8.94 15.97
CA ARG A 135 13.94 -7.68 16.51
C ARG A 135 13.04 -6.99 17.54
N ASP A 136 11.73 -6.91 17.27
CA ASP A 136 10.78 -6.25 18.15
C ASP A 136 10.67 -6.94 19.53
N ILE A 137 10.78 -8.27 19.56
CA ILE A 137 10.77 -9.05 20.80
C ILE A 137 12.04 -8.79 21.57
N ILE A 138 13.21 -8.76 20.91
CA ILE A 138 14.50 -8.48 21.53
C ILE A 138 14.50 -7.06 22.08
N ASN A 139 14.12 -6.05 21.30
CA ASN A 139 14.02 -4.66 21.70
C ASN A 139 13.15 -4.49 22.95
N THR A 140 11.99 -5.16 22.99
CA THR A 140 11.06 -5.11 24.11
C THR A 140 11.65 -5.73 25.37
N LYS A 141 12.25 -6.92 25.28
CA LYS A 141 12.89 -7.58 26.39
C LYS A 141 14.09 -6.79 26.92
N MET A 142 14.94 -6.31 25.99
CA MET A 142 16.08 -5.45 26.32
C MET A 142 15.64 -4.21 27.10
N ARG A 143 14.63 -3.49 26.58
CA ARG A 143 14.08 -2.30 27.24
C ARG A 143 13.60 -2.62 28.65
N GLN A 144 12.89 -3.71 28.85
CA GLN A 144 12.31 -4.09 30.12
C GLN A 144 13.41 -4.41 31.17
N GLU A 145 14.35 -5.24 30.80
CA GLU A 145 15.48 -5.61 31.68
C GLU A 145 16.38 -4.41 32.01
N LEU A 146 16.64 -3.53 31.02
CA LEU A 146 17.44 -2.34 31.23
C LEU A 146 16.72 -1.31 32.10
N ASP A 147 15.42 -1.08 31.88
CA ASP A 147 14.61 -0.14 32.65
C ASP A 147 14.57 -0.56 34.14
N ASP A 148 14.27 -1.83 34.40
CA ASP A 148 14.23 -2.39 35.76
C ASP A 148 15.61 -2.26 36.48
N ALA A 149 16.68 -2.49 35.75
CA ALA A 149 18.05 -2.43 36.34
C ALA A 149 18.57 -0.99 36.51
N THR A 150 18.09 -0.02 35.71
CA THR A 150 18.55 1.37 35.75
C THR A 150 17.68 2.28 36.63
N ASP A 151 16.48 1.85 37.02
CA ASP A 151 15.56 2.59 37.89
C ASP A 151 16.22 3.02 39.23
N PRO A 152 16.99 2.16 39.93
CA PRO A 152 17.75 2.57 41.16
C PRO A 152 18.76 3.68 40.92
N TRP A 153 19.17 3.91 39.69
CA TRP A 153 20.10 4.97 39.29
C TRP A 153 19.39 6.26 38.84
N GLY A 154 18.06 6.27 38.92
CA GLY A 154 17.24 7.40 38.47
C GLY A 154 17.28 7.61 36.97
N ILE A 155 17.46 6.54 36.21
CA ILE A 155 17.48 6.52 34.74
C ILE A 155 16.30 5.67 34.25
N LYS A 156 15.54 6.23 33.35
CA LYS A 156 14.44 5.53 32.66
C LYS A 156 14.83 5.22 31.24
N VAL A 157 14.78 3.96 30.86
CA VAL A 157 15.02 3.51 29.50
C VAL A 157 13.71 3.52 28.73
N ASN A 158 13.55 4.46 27.80
CA ASN A 158 12.34 4.62 27.01
C ASN A 158 12.28 3.59 25.88
N ARG A 159 13.41 3.38 25.19
CA ARG A 159 13.49 2.51 24.02
C ARG A 159 14.91 1.97 23.82
N VAL A 160 14.98 0.74 23.34
CA VAL A 160 16.21 0.10 22.87
C VAL A 160 16.01 -0.37 21.46
N GLU A 161 16.97 -0.13 20.59
CA GLU A 161 16.92 -0.49 19.19
C GLU A 161 18.18 -1.25 18.79
N LEU A 162 17.99 -2.38 18.10
CA LEU A 162 19.08 -3.07 17.43
C LEU A 162 19.33 -2.41 16.06
N LYS A 163 20.46 -1.75 15.91
CA LYS A 163 20.84 -0.98 14.73
C LYS A 163 21.27 -1.91 13.59
N SER A 164 22.22 -2.79 13.84
CA SER A 164 22.76 -3.74 12.89
C SER A 164 22.94 -5.11 13.54
N ILE A 165 22.60 -6.15 12.79
CA ILE A 165 22.80 -7.55 13.19
C ILE A 165 23.59 -8.21 12.08
N LEU A 166 24.86 -8.52 12.34
CA LEU A 166 25.80 -9.06 11.36
C LEU A 166 26.16 -10.50 11.72
N PRO A 167 25.62 -11.49 11.01
CA PRO A 167 26.02 -12.88 11.15
C PRO A 167 27.40 -13.12 10.53
N PRO A 168 28.09 -14.25 10.86
CA PRO A 168 29.32 -14.65 10.21
C PRO A 168 29.17 -14.72 8.68
N ASN A 169 30.24 -14.42 7.96
CA ASN A 169 30.21 -14.37 6.49
C ASN A 169 29.74 -15.67 5.84
N ASP A 170 30.14 -16.82 6.38
CA ASP A 170 29.77 -18.12 5.83
C ASP A 170 28.27 -18.38 5.95
N ILE A 171 27.68 -18.03 7.09
CA ILE A 171 26.25 -18.14 7.33
C ILE A 171 25.49 -17.17 6.42
N ARG A 172 25.96 -15.93 6.29
CA ARG A 172 25.36 -14.92 5.43
C ARG A 172 25.33 -15.37 3.97
N ILE A 173 26.43 -15.93 3.46
CA ILE A 173 26.50 -16.45 2.09
C ILE A 173 25.54 -17.65 1.90
N ALA A 174 25.46 -18.56 2.89
CA ALA A 174 24.53 -19.68 2.84
C ALA A 174 23.08 -19.22 2.82
N MET A 175 22.68 -18.30 3.69
CA MET A 175 21.35 -17.70 3.75
C MET A 175 21.00 -16.94 2.46
N GLU A 176 21.95 -16.18 1.88
CA GLU A 176 21.73 -15.50 0.60
C GLU A 176 21.42 -16.47 -0.53
N LYS A 177 22.15 -17.61 -0.60
CA LYS A 177 21.88 -18.68 -1.59
C LYS A 177 20.54 -19.35 -1.37
N GLU A 178 20.18 -19.65 -0.14
CA GLU A 178 18.90 -20.26 0.22
C GLU A 178 17.75 -19.33 -0.12
N MET A 179 17.81 -18.07 0.31
CA MET A 179 16.81 -17.04 0.00
C MET A 179 16.65 -16.83 -1.51
N LYS A 180 17.77 -16.86 -2.27
CA LYS A 180 17.72 -16.76 -3.73
C LYS A 180 16.99 -17.95 -4.33
N ALA A 181 17.33 -19.17 -3.91
CA ALA A 181 16.69 -20.40 -4.41
C ALA A 181 15.18 -20.42 -4.06
N GLU A 182 14.82 -19.99 -2.85
CA GLU A 182 13.43 -19.92 -2.45
C GLU A 182 12.64 -18.85 -3.24
N ARG A 183 13.23 -17.68 -3.47
CA ARG A 183 12.62 -16.65 -4.32
C ARG A 183 12.43 -17.12 -5.76
N GLU A 184 13.42 -17.80 -6.32
CA GLU A 184 13.33 -18.38 -7.67
C GLU A 184 12.24 -19.46 -7.75
N LYS A 185 12.13 -20.32 -6.73
CA LYS A 185 11.06 -21.32 -6.63
C LYS A 185 9.68 -20.65 -6.55
N ARG A 186 9.51 -19.67 -5.67
CA ARG A 186 8.25 -18.91 -5.54
C ARG A 186 7.89 -18.20 -6.83
N ALA A 187 8.87 -17.57 -7.49
CA ALA A 187 8.65 -16.89 -8.77
C ALA A 187 8.15 -17.86 -9.86
N LYS A 188 8.77 -19.06 -9.99
CA LYS A 188 8.32 -20.08 -10.93
C LYS A 188 6.93 -20.62 -10.63
N ILE A 189 6.60 -20.81 -9.35
CA ILE A 189 5.25 -21.26 -8.96
C ILE A 189 4.21 -20.17 -9.31
N LEU A 190 4.50 -18.92 -8.98
CA LEU A 190 3.60 -17.80 -9.26
C LEU A 190 3.41 -17.58 -10.78
N GLU A 191 4.49 -17.69 -11.57
CA GLU A 191 4.47 -17.63 -13.02
C GLU A 191 3.59 -18.74 -13.63
N ALA A 192 3.78 -19.99 -13.15
CA ALA A 192 2.97 -21.12 -13.59
C ALA A 192 1.49 -20.97 -13.23
N GLN A 193 1.20 -20.45 -12.03
CA GLN A 193 -0.16 -20.16 -11.60
C GLN A 193 -0.80 -19.04 -12.44
N ALA A 194 -0.08 -17.96 -12.68
CA ALA A 194 -0.54 -16.84 -13.50
C ALA A 194 -0.80 -17.28 -14.96
N THR A 195 0.09 -18.10 -15.52
CA THR A 195 -0.09 -18.67 -16.87
C THR A 195 -1.33 -19.54 -16.95
N ARG A 196 -1.53 -20.41 -15.96
CA ARG A 196 -2.73 -21.27 -15.88
C ARG A 196 -4.01 -20.43 -15.76
N GLU A 197 -4.03 -19.47 -14.86
CA GLU A 197 -5.19 -18.61 -14.63
C GLU A 197 -5.52 -17.77 -15.86
N SER A 198 -4.49 -17.21 -16.50
CA SER A 198 -4.64 -16.48 -17.77
C SER A 198 -5.23 -17.37 -18.87
N ALA A 199 -4.73 -18.61 -19.02
CA ALA A 199 -5.25 -19.53 -20.01
C ALA A 199 -6.73 -19.90 -19.76
N ILE A 200 -7.12 -20.08 -18.50
CA ILE A 200 -8.53 -20.33 -18.13
C ILE A 200 -9.40 -19.12 -18.48
N LEU A 201 -8.99 -17.92 -18.08
CA LEU A 201 -9.74 -16.69 -18.36
C LEU A 201 -9.90 -16.43 -19.87
N VAL A 202 -8.85 -16.67 -20.66
CA VAL A 202 -8.90 -16.57 -22.11
C VAL A 202 -9.90 -17.57 -22.69
N ALA A 203 -9.82 -18.84 -22.27
CA ALA A 203 -10.76 -19.88 -22.75
C ALA A 203 -12.21 -19.61 -22.35
N GLU A 204 -12.44 -19.08 -21.14
CA GLU A 204 -13.78 -18.64 -20.71
C GLU A 204 -14.27 -17.46 -21.52
N GLY A 205 -13.41 -16.48 -21.80
CA GLY A 205 -13.71 -15.33 -22.65
C GLY A 205 -14.05 -15.74 -24.08
N GLU A 206 -13.30 -16.65 -24.68
CA GLU A 206 -13.58 -17.22 -26.01
C GLU A 206 -14.93 -17.98 -26.06
N LYS A 207 -15.16 -18.81 -25.05
CA LYS A 207 -16.45 -19.52 -24.90
C LYS A 207 -17.63 -18.55 -24.82
N GLN A 208 -17.52 -17.55 -23.95
CA GLN A 208 -18.57 -16.55 -23.79
C GLN A 208 -18.80 -15.72 -25.06
N SER A 209 -17.71 -15.35 -25.74
CA SER A 209 -17.77 -14.66 -27.03
C SER A 209 -18.47 -15.52 -28.13
N ALA A 210 -18.14 -16.81 -28.17
CA ALA A 210 -18.77 -17.74 -29.12
C ALA A 210 -20.28 -17.91 -28.85
N ILE A 211 -20.69 -18.04 -27.58
CA ILE A 211 -22.09 -18.11 -27.18
C ILE A 211 -22.84 -16.84 -27.58
N LEU A 212 -22.32 -15.66 -27.25
CA LEU A 212 -22.92 -14.37 -27.57
C LEU A 212 -23.06 -14.17 -29.09
N ARG A 213 -22.06 -14.60 -29.88
CA ARG A 213 -22.15 -14.56 -31.36
C ARG A 213 -23.26 -15.48 -31.89
N ALA A 214 -23.35 -16.70 -31.38
CA ALA A 214 -24.39 -17.63 -31.78
C ALA A 214 -25.79 -17.14 -31.39
N GLU A 215 -25.95 -16.55 -30.23
CA GLU A 215 -27.21 -15.93 -29.81
C GLU A 215 -27.60 -14.74 -30.69
N ALA A 216 -26.63 -13.88 -31.00
CA ALA A 216 -26.84 -12.74 -31.89
C ALA A 216 -27.23 -13.20 -33.30
N GLU A 217 -26.56 -14.20 -33.88
CA GLU A 217 -26.93 -14.76 -35.18
C GLU A 217 -28.34 -15.37 -35.17
N LYS A 218 -28.70 -16.07 -34.11
CA LYS A 218 -30.06 -16.60 -33.93
C LYS A 218 -31.10 -15.47 -33.91
N GLU A 219 -30.85 -14.44 -33.14
CA GLU A 219 -31.76 -13.28 -33.03
C GLU A 219 -31.89 -12.54 -34.36
N VAL A 220 -30.79 -12.32 -35.07
CA VAL A 220 -30.80 -11.73 -36.42
C VAL A 220 -31.65 -12.57 -37.38
N LYS A 221 -31.45 -13.91 -37.42
CA LYS A 221 -32.23 -14.78 -38.29
C LYS A 221 -33.74 -14.79 -37.96
N ILE A 222 -34.10 -14.74 -36.68
CA ILE A 222 -35.48 -14.63 -36.23
C ILE A 222 -36.07 -13.29 -36.71
N LYS A 223 -35.38 -12.19 -36.48
CA LYS A 223 -35.83 -10.86 -36.90
C LYS A 223 -35.98 -10.73 -38.42
N GLU A 224 -35.02 -11.30 -39.17
CA GLU A 224 -35.14 -11.37 -40.64
C GLU A 224 -36.34 -12.20 -41.09
N ALA A 225 -36.59 -13.35 -40.43
CA ALA A 225 -37.76 -14.21 -40.78
C ALA A 225 -39.08 -13.51 -40.42
N GLU A 226 -39.17 -12.88 -39.26
CA GLU A 226 -40.34 -12.08 -38.85
C GLU A 226 -40.57 -10.92 -39.82
N GLY A 227 -39.50 -10.17 -40.18
CA GLY A 227 -39.60 -9.08 -41.16
C GLY A 227 -40.07 -9.55 -42.53
N LYS A 228 -39.58 -10.68 -43.02
CA LYS A 228 -40.06 -11.30 -44.28
C LYS A 228 -41.51 -11.74 -44.19
N ALA A 229 -41.89 -12.38 -43.07
CA ALA A 229 -43.28 -12.80 -42.87
C ALA A 229 -44.24 -11.60 -42.85
N GLN A 230 -43.85 -10.55 -42.14
CA GLN A 230 -44.61 -9.29 -42.07
C GLN A 230 -44.74 -8.61 -43.43
N ALA A 231 -43.63 -8.53 -44.18
CA ALA A 231 -43.64 -7.99 -45.55
C ALA A 231 -44.54 -8.74 -46.46
N ILE A 232 -44.54 -10.09 -46.44
CA ILE A 232 -45.42 -10.94 -47.23
C ILE A 232 -46.89 -10.69 -46.86
N LEU A 233 -47.19 -10.63 -45.54
CA LEU A 233 -48.56 -10.35 -45.09
C LEU A 233 -49.06 -8.99 -45.53
N GLU A 234 -48.24 -7.95 -45.48
CA GLU A 234 -48.62 -6.61 -45.93
C GLU A 234 -48.84 -6.57 -47.44
N VAL A 235 -47.98 -7.25 -48.23
CA VAL A 235 -48.17 -7.37 -49.68
C VAL A 235 -49.46 -8.11 -49.98
N GLN A 236 -49.76 -9.24 -49.33
CA GLN A 236 -50.98 -10.02 -49.56
C GLN A 236 -52.26 -9.26 -49.14
N LYS A 237 -52.21 -8.48 -48.07
CA LYS A 237 -53.30 -7.59 -47.68
C LYS A 237 -53.54 -6.50 -48.71
N ALA A 238 -52.47 -5.85 -49.16
CA ALA A 238 -52.61 -4.85 -50.25
C ALA A 238 -53.10 -5.40 -51.52
N GLU A 239 -52.71 -6.62 -51.93
CA GLU A 239 -53.24 -7.33 -53.10
C GLU A 239 -54.72 -7.70 -52.91
N ALA A 240 -55.10 -8.22 -51.72
CA ALA A 240 -56.51 -8.55 -51.43
C ALA A 240 -57.42 -7.31 -51.46
N GLU A 241 -56.92 -6.19 -50.96
CA GLU A 241 -57.63 -4.91 -50.99
C GLU A 241 -57.72 -4.35 -52.39
N ALA A 242 -56.69 -4.45 -53.20
CA ALA A 242 -56.68 -4.09 -54.61
C ALA A 242 -57.73 -4.95 -55.42
N ILE A 243 -57.80 -6.25 -55.10
CA ILE A 243 -58.82 -7.15 -55.74
C ILE A 243 -60.23 -6.78 -55.29
N LYS A 244 -60.44 -6.41 -54.01
CA LYS A 244 -61.74 -5.94 -53.52
C LYS A 244 -62.19 -4.67 -54.24
N VAL A 245 -61.33 -3.69 -54.37
CA VAL A 245 -61.56 -2.40 -55.04
C VAL A 245 -61.85 -2.68 -56.52
N LEU A 246 -61.18 -3.63 -57.20
CA LEU A 246 -61.44 -4.04 -58.57
C LEU A 246 -62.80 -4.70 -58.73
N ASN A 247 -63.22 -5.56 -57.81
CA ASN A 247 -64.52 -6.23 -57.85
C ASN A 247 -65.68 -5.23 -57.62
N GLU A 248 -65.53 -4.25 -56.73
CA GLU A 248 -66.49 -3.18 -56.45
C GLU A 248 -66.64 -2.26 -57.67
N ALA A 249 -65.59 -1.99 -58.40
CA ALA A 249 -65.60 -1.17 -59.62
C ALA A 249 -66.24 -1.79 -60.81
N LYS A 250 -66.67 -3.10 -60.77
CA LYS A 250 -67.28 -3.87 -61.85
C LYS A 250 -66.66 -3.61 -63.24
N PRO A 251 -65.37 -3.94 -63.42
CA PRO A 251 -64.61 -3.61 -64.62
C PRO A 251 -65.25 -4.32 -65.87
N THR A 252 -65.30 -3.62 -67.01
CA THR A 252 -65.71 -4.18 -68.26
C THR A 252 -64.70 -5.23 -68.77
N LYS A 253 -65.14 -6.13 -69.69
CA LYS A 253 -64.27 -7.18 -70.24
C LYS A 253 -62.98 -6.62 -70.87
N GLU A 254 -63.06 -5.42 -71.46
CA GLU A 254 -61.92 -4.73 -72.09
C GLU A 254 -60.86 -4.30 -71.10
N ILE A 255 -61.28 -3.85 -69.94
CA ILE A 255 -60.33 -3.41 -68.86
C ILE A 255 -59.60 -4.63 -68.23
N LEU A 256 -60.31 -5.77 -68.08
CA LEU A 256 -59.70 -7.02 -67.61
C LEU A 256 -58.68 -7.56 -68.60
N ALA A 257 -58.94 -7.45 -69.93
CA ALA A 257 -58.01 -7.82 -70.98
C ALA A 257 -56.78 -6.94 -70.98
N LEU A 258 -56.88 -5.62 -70.79
CA LEU A 258 -55.76 -4.70 -70.69
C LEU A 258 -54.87 -4.98 -69.46
N LYS A 259 -55.46 -5.35 -68.32
CA LYS A 259 -54.70 -5.70 -67.09
C LYS A 259 -54.03 -7.08 -67.25
N SER A 260 -54.62 -8.02 -68.01
CA SER A 260 -53.94 -9.28 -68.30
C SER A 260 -52.71 -9.08 -69.18
N PHE A 261 -52.74 -8.15 -70.15
CA PHE A 261 -51.56 -7.78 -70.95
C PHE A 261 -50.45 -7.15 -70.10
N ALA A 262 -50.73 -6.24 -69.13
CA ALA A 262 -49.76 -5.67 -68.23
C ALA A 262 -49.14 -6.74 -67.30
N THR A 263 -49.90 -7.77 -66.97
CA THR A 263 -49.38 -8.92 -66.19
C THR A 263 -48.48 -9.79 -67.03
N PHE A 264 -48.82 -10.01 -68.32
CA PHE A 264 -47.92 -10.69 -69.22
C PHE A 264 -46.64 -9.99 -69.54
N GLU A 265 -46.60 -8.65 -69.60
CA GLU A 265 -45.43 -7.85 -69.76
C GLU A 265 -44.43 -8.05 -68.55
N LYS A 266 -44.96 -8.06 -67.34
CA LYS A 266 -44.18 -8.37 -66.17
C LYS A 266 -43.61 -9.79 -66.13
N VAL A 267 -44.36 -10.76 -66.63
CA VAL A 267 -43.91 -12.16 -66.75
C VAL A 267 -42.86 -12.32 -67.83
N ALA A 268 -43.02 -11.60 -68.96
CA ALA A 268 -42.03 -11.61 -70.05
C ALA A 268 -40.72 -10.97 -69.75
N ASP A 269 -40.66 -9.97 -68.79
CA ASP A 269 -39.45 -9.32 -68.31
C ASP A 269 -38.72 -10.11 -67.24
N GLY A 270 -39.28 -11.24 -66.80
CA GLY A 270 -38.65 -12.15 -65.84
C GLY A 270 -37.49 -12.95 -66.42
N LYS A 271 -36.36 -13.04 -65.74
CA LYS A 271 -35.14 -13.76 -66.14
C LYS A 271 -35.25 -15.29 -66.21
N SER A 272 -36.44 -15.85 -66.21
CA SER A 272 -36.72 -17.31 -66.25
C SER A 272 -37.13 -17.80 -67.63
N THR A 273 -36.41 -18.79 -68.17
CA THR A 273 -36.60 -19.38 -69.53
C THR A 273 -37.69 -20.40 -69.62
N LYS A 274 -38.53 -20.59 -68.59
CA LYS A 274 -39.66 -21.54 -68.65
C LYS A 274 -40.98 -20.86 -68.33
N ILE A 275 -41.78 -20.56 -69.31
CA ILE A 275 -43.14 -20.03 -69.15
C ILE A 275 -44.12 -21.21 -69.36
N LEU A 276 -44.78 -21.60 -68.24
CA LEU A 276 -45.92 -22.53 -68.31
C LEU A 276 -47.18 -21.71 -68.54
N ILE A 277 -47.75 -21.81 -69.75
CA ILE A 277 -49.00 -21.11 -70.13
C ILE A 277 -50.14 -22.05 -69.84
N PRO A 278 -51.08 -21.73 -68.91
CA PRO A 278 -52.31 -22.54 -68.78
C PRO A 278 -53.14 -22.56 -70.05
N SER A 279 -53.81 -23.68 -70.31
CA SER A 279 -54.57 -23.94 -71.55
C SER A 279 -55.62 -22.90 -71.88
N GLU A 280 -56.13 -22.18 -70.90
CA GLU A 280 -57.15 -21.11 -71.10
C GLU A 280 -56.58 -19.81 -71.70
N ILE A 281 -55.23 -19.64 -71.71
CA ILE A 281 -54.55 -18.46 -72.28
C ILE A 281 -54.03 -18.75 -73.71
N GLN A 282 -54.12 -19.99 -74.19
CA GLN A 282 -53.65 -20.34 -75.55
C GLN A 282 -54.34 -19.51 -76.67
N ASN A 283 -55.57 -19.12 -76.48
CA ASN A 283 -56.29 -18.26 -77.42
C ASN A 283 -55.70 -16.83 -77.48
N LEU A 284 -55.17 -16.32 -76.40
CA LEU A 284 -54.50 -15.00 -76.31
C LEU A 284 -53.09 -15.05 -76.89
N ALA A 285 -52.35 -16.14 -76.69
CA ALA A 285 -51.01 -16.32 -77.25
C ALA A 285 -51.08 -16.43 -78.81
N GLY A 286 -52.09 -17.07 -79.31
CA GLY A 286 -52.34 -17.10 -80.76
C GLY A 286 -52.63 -15.72 -81.41
N PHE A 287 -53.29 -14.85 -80.61
CA PHE A 287 -53.54 -13.46 -81.05
C PHE A 287 -52.26 -12.62 -81.05
N MET A 288 -51.32 -12.82 -80.06
CA MET A 288 -50.01 -12.18 -80.03
C MET A 288 -49.09 -12.63 -81.14
N GLN A 289 -49.15 -13.87 -81.56
CA GLN A 289 -48.38 -14.41 -82.68
C GLN A 289 -48.83 -13.82 -84.01
N ALA A 290 -50.16 -13.66 -84.19
CA ALA A 290 -50.75 -13.00 -85.33
C ALA A 290 -50.38 -11.53 -85.48
N ILE A 291 -50.18 -10.78 -84.36
CA ILE A 291 -49.70 -9.37 -84.31
C ILE A 291 -48.23 -9.30 -84.72
N LYS A 292 -47.43 -10.32 -84.43
CA LYS A 292 -45.95 -10.34 -84.72
C LYS A 292 -45.67 -10.67 -86.19
N GLU A 293 -46.58 -11.33 -86.86
CA GLU A 293 -46.53 -11.62 -88.30
C GLU A 293 -47.01 -10.46 -89.21
N ILE A 294 -47.62 -9.42 -88.63
CA ILE A 294 -48.07 -8.21 -89.31
C ILE A 294 -46.97 -7.10 -89.36
N LYS A 295 -45.78 -7.40 -88.84
CA LYS A 295 -44.60 -6.55 -88.94
C LYS A 295 -43.57 -7.29 -89.78
#